data_fc5bce311ebeac4012d40c8300661e94
#
_entry.id   fc5bce311ebeac4012d40c8300661e94
#
_cell.length_a   1.000
_cell.length_b   1.000
_cell.length_c   1.000
_cell.angle_alpha   90.00
_cell.angle_beta   90.00
_cell.angle_gamma   90.00
#
_symmetry.space_group_name_H-M   'P 1'
#
loop_
_entity.id
_entity.type
_entity.pdbx_description
1 polymer ?
#
loop_
_entity_poly.entity_id
_entity_poly.type
_entity_poly.pdbx_seq_one_letter_code
_entity_poly.pdbx_strand_id
1 'polypeptide(L)'
;MVDLINKDYAEFVNLSTNLADLDNAISQLKPPLIKIKGDVELIENEINSGLDKVRNLLIKKRNILEKKLILKHLLGLQENLIYLERNDMTSLRKSFSLSDIFFHLTLEKTAEIWNMLQHHYKHTAENPNTQALKHRISSCEQKIMETMENNLIDALGEQDNGEFVTL
;
A
#
# COMPACT_ATOMS: atom_id res chain seq x y z
N MET A 1 -89.80 12.03 -20.02
CA MET A 1 -89.28 10.98 -19.09
C MET A 1 -88.61 9.84 -19.82
N VAL A 2 -89.17 9.32 -20.93
CA VAL A 2 -88.53 8.21 -21.70
C VAL A 2 -87.17 8.59 -22.29
N ASP A 3 -87.02 9.85 -22.82
CA ASP A 3 -85.78 10.32 -23.44
C ASP A 3 -84.63 10.42 -22.43
N LEU A 4 -84.88 10.75 -21.14
CA LEU A 4 -83.88 10.79 -20.09
C LEU A 4 -83.40 9.40 -19.76
N ILE A 5 -84.34 8.44 -19.65
CA ILE A 5 -84.00 7.03 -19.37
C ILE A 5 -83.14 6.44 -20.51
N ASN A 6 -83.46 6.74 -21.75
CA ASN A 6 -82.70 6.27 -22.91
C ASN A 6 -81.28 6.86 -22.94
N LYS A 7 -81.13 8.14 -22.53
CA LYS A 7 -79.86 8.82 -22.46
C LYS A 7 -78.98 8.17 -21.37
N ASP A 8 -79.56 8.03 -20.19
CA ASP A 8 -78.85 7.41 -19.07
C ASP A 8 -78.40 5.96 -19.36
N TYR A 9 -79.27 5.23 -20.08
CA TYR A 9 -78.92 3.86 -20.52
C TYR A 9 -77.81 3.87 -21.57
N ALA A 10 -77.81 4.77 -22.51
CA ALA A 10 -76.73 4.90 -23.50
C ALA A 10 -75.42 5.28 -22.87
N GLU A 11 -75.44 6.22 -21.89
CA GLU A 11 -74.21 6.56 -21.08
C GLU A 11 -73.71 5.39 -20.29
N PHE A 12 -74.58 4.59 -19.66
CA PHE A 12 -74.21 3.38 -18.92
C PHE A 12 -73.59 2.33 -19.86
N VAL A 13 -74.15 2.09 -21.03
CA VAL A 13 -73.54 1.15 -22.01
C VAL A 13 -72.17 1.62 -22.47
N ASN A 14 -71.98 2.92 -22.74
CA ASN A 14 -70.70 3.49 -23.12
C ASN A 14 -69.72 3.36 -22.03
N LEU A 15 -70.06 3.62 -20.76
CA LEU A 15 -69.20 3.47 -19.60
C LEU A 15 -68.77 2.00 -19.42
N SER A 16 -69.70 1.05 -19.57
CA SER A 16 -69.45 -0.39 -19.51
C SER A 16 -68.49 -0.84 -20.61
N THR A 17 -68.65 -0.33 -21.83
CA THR A 17 -67.74 -0.64 -22.94
C THR A 17 -66.35 -0.07 -22.70
N ASN A 18 -66.25 1.19 -22.25
CA ASN A 18 -64.96 1.82 -21.90
C ASN A 18 -64.24 1.08 -20.76
N LEU A 19 -64.97 0.57 -19.78
CA LEU A 19 -64.43 -0.27 -18.70
C LEU A 19 -63.87 -1.59 -19.23
N ALA A 20 -64.59 -2.27 -20.15
CA ALA A 20 -64.12 -3.50 -20.77
C ALA A 20 -62.88 -3.26 -21.65
N ASP A 21 -62.83 -2.14 -22.39
CA ASP A 21 -61.66 -1.77 -23.19
C ASP A 21 -60.46 -1.43 -22.31
N LEU A 22 -60.67 -0.77 -21.18
CA LEU A 22 -59.60 -0.51 -20.19
C LEU A 22 -59.06 -1.79 -19.60
N ASP A 23 -59.91 -2.72 -19.23
CA ASP A 23 -59.50 -4.04 -18.69
C ASP A 23 -58.68 -4.85 -19.71
N ASN A 24 -59.12 -4.83 -20.97
CA ASN A 24 -58.37 -5.42 -22.07
C ASN A 24 -57.00 -4.75 -22.27
N ALA A 25 -56.92 -3.41 -22.22
CA ALA A 25 -55.68 -2.68 -22.35
C ALA A 25 -54.69 -3.01 -21.17
N ILE A 26 -55.20 -3.07 -19.95
CA ILE A 26 -54.40 -3.47 -18.79
C ILE A 26 -53.90 -4.91 -18.94
N SER A 27 -54.75 -5.82 -19.39
CA SER A 27 -54.42 -7.22 -19.62
C SER A 27 -53.33 -7.41 -20.69
N GLN A 28 -53.35 -6.54 -21.73
CA GLN A 28 -52.33 -6.53 -22.79
C GLN A 28 -50.99 -5.92 -22.31
N LEU A 29 -50.99 -4.96 -21.40
CA LEU A 29 -49.77 -4.33 -20.84
C LEU A 29 -49.07 -5.16 -19.78
N LYS A 30 -49.79 -6.02 -19.06
CA LYS A 30 -49.25 -6.85 -17.98
C LYS A 30 -48.14 -7.81 -18.41
N PRO A 31 -48.23 -8.56 -19.54
CA PRO A 31 -47.16 -9.46 -19.98
C PRO A 31 -45.85 -8.74 -20.33
N PRO A 32 -45.86 -7.64 -21.13
CA PRO A 32 -44.64 -6.93 -21.44
C PRO A 32 -43.98 -6.29 -20.19
N LEU A 33 -44.78 -5.81 -19.24
CA LEU A 33 -44.23 -5.30 -17.97
C LEU A 33 -43.54 -6.38 -17.13
N ILE A 34 -44.14 -7.59 -17.06
CA ILE A 34 -43.51 -8.72 -16.38
C ILE A 34 -42.19 -9.10 -17.07
N LYS A 35 -42.15 -9.08 -18.40
CA LYS A 35 -40.93 -9.35 -19.16
C LYS A 35 -39.85 -8.30 -18.89
N ILE A 36 -40.19 -7.00 -18.96
CA ILE A 36 -39.27 -5.91 -18.67
C ILE A 36 -38.72 -6.06 -17.24
N LYS A 37 -39.57 -6.37 -16.26
CA LYS A 37 -39.11 -6.62 -14.88
C LYS A 37 -38.08 -7.75 -14.81
N GLY A 38 -38.35 -8.86 -15.50
CA GLY A 38 -37.40 -10.00 -15.55
C GLY A 38 -36.07 -9.64 -16.21
N ASP A 39 -36.14 -8.87 -17.33
CA ASP A 39 -34.91 -8.41 -18.01
C ASP A 39 -34.11 -7.47 -17.13
N VAL A 40 -34.75 -6.56 -16.39
CA VAL A 40 -34.08 -5.68 -15.41
C VAL A 40 -33.40 -6.48 -14.28
N GLU A 41 -34.10 -7.47 -13.72
CA GLU A 41 -33.52 -8.35 -12.68
C GLU A 41 -32.30 -9.13 -13.18
N LEU A 42 -32.32 -9.61 -14.42
CA LEU A 42 -31.17 -10.27 -15.06
C LEU A 42 -29.97 -9.31 -15.20
N ILE A 43 -30.22 -8.11 -15.73
CA ILE A 43 -29.17 -7.08 -15.89
C ILE A 43 -28.60 -6.69 -14.53
N GLU A 44 -29.43 -6.50 -13.50
CA GLU A 44 -28.97 -6.19 -12.14
C GLU A 44 -28.04 -7.29 -11.59
N ASN A 45 -28.43 -8.56 -11.77
CA ASN A 45 -27.62 -9.70 -11.33
C ASN A 45 -26.27 -9.78 -12.08
N GLU A 46 -26.27 -9.52 -13.40
CA GLU A 46 -25.03 -9.48 -14.19
C GLU A 46 -24.10 -8.35 -13.76
N ILE A 47 -24.64 -7.14 -13.52
CA ILE A 47 -23.91 -5.99 -13.03
C ILE A 47 -23.30 -6.29 -11.67
N ASN A 48 -24.08 -6.81 -10.72
CA ASN A 48 -23.60 -7.16 -9.38
C ASN A 48 -22.49 -8.22 -9.43
N SER A 49 -22.64 -9.25 -10.25
CA SER A 49 -21.60 -10.27 -10.49
C SER A 49 -20.33 -9.64 -11.08
N GLY A 50 -20.47 -8.71 -12.02
CA GLY A 50 -19.36 -7.95 -12.60
C GLY A 50 -18.64 -7.10 -11.56
N LEU A 51 -19.38 -6.36 -10.73
CA LEU A 51 -18.84 -5.55 -9.65
C LEU A 51 -18.08 -6.37 -8.62
N ASP A 52 -18.58 -7.53 -8.25
CA ASP A 52 -17.89 -8.42 -7.30
C ASP A 52 -16.58 -8.97 -7.87
N LYS A 53 -16.54 -9.30 -9.16
CA LYS A 53 -15.29 -9.68 -9.85
C LYS A 53 -14.27 -8.56 -9.82
N VAL A 54 -14.68 -7.32 -10.14
CA VAL A 54 -13.81 -6.14 -10.11
C VAL A 54 -13.30 -5.88 -8.69
N ARG A 55 -14.18 -5.94 -7.67
CA ARG A 55 -13.80 -5.79 -6.26
C ARG A 55 -12.74 -6.81 -5.84
N ASN A 56 -12.94 -8.07 -6.19
CA ASN A 56 -11.99 -9.16 -5.89
C ASN A 56 -10.63 -8.95 -6.59
N LEU A 57 -10.64 -8.46 -7.84
CA LEU A 57 -9.40 -8.13 -8.56
C LEU A 57 -8.65 -6.97 -7.93
N LEU A 58 -9.36 -5.95 -7.45
CA LEU A 58 -8.77 -4.81 -6.74
C LEU A 58 -8.13 -5.23 -5.42
N ILE A 59 -8.77 -6.11 -4.66
CA ILE A 59 -8.20 -6.69 -3.42
C ILE A 59 -6.92 -7.47 -3.75
N LYS A 60 -6.96 -8.34 -4.77
CA LYS A 60 -5.77 -9.10 -5.20
C LYS A 60 -4.63 -8.16 -5.63
N LYS A 61 -4.95 -7.12 -6.40
CA LYS A 61 -3.96 -6.11 -6.82
C LYS A 61 -3.31 -5.43 -5.61
N ARG A 62 -4.10 -4.99 -4.62
CA ARG A 62 -3.60 -4.37 -3.39
C ARG A 62 -2.64 -5.32 -2.67
N ASN A 63 -3.04 -6.55 -2.42
CA ASN A 63 -2.23 -7.56 -1.74
C ASN A 63 -0.89 -7.83 -2.46
N ILE A 64 -0.90 -7.82 -3.80
CA ILE A 64 0.33 -7.97 -4.59
C ILE A 64 1.24 -6.75 -4.43
N LEU A 65 0.69 -5.53 -4.44
CA LEU A 65 1.46 -4.31 -4.26
C LEU A 65 2.09 -4.23 -2.86
N GLU A 66 1.36 -4.61 -1.83
CA GLU A 66 1.87 -4.68 -0.45
C GLU A 66 3.03 -5.70 -0.33
N LYS A 67 2.86 -6.90 -0.87
CA LYS A 67 3.93 -7.90 -0.90
C LYS A 67 5.15 -7.41 -1.67
N LYS A 68 4.95 -6.75 -2.82
CA LYS A 68 6.05 -6.16 -3.61
C LYS A 68 6.81 -5.10 -2.80
N LEU A 69 6.10 -4.27 -2.05
CA LEU A 69 6.71 -3.23 -1.22
C LEU A 69 7.57 -3.85 -0.10
N ILE A 70 7.03 -4.85 0.61
CA ILE A 70 7.77 -5.59 1.64
C ILE A 70 9.04 -6.23 1.06
N LEU A 71 8.93 -6.90 -0.09
CA LEU A 71 10.09 -7.51 -0.75
C LEU A 71 11.15 -6.48 -1.15
N LYS A 72 10.74 -5.29 -1.61
CA LYS A 72 11.66 -4.20 -1.93
C LYS A 72 12.41 -3.73 -0.69
N HIS A 73 11.72 -3.58 0.46
CA HIS A 73 12.37 -3.21 1.72
C HIS A 73 13.32 -4.31 2.23
N LEU A 74 12.93 -5.58 2.12
CA LEU A 74 13.81 -6.70 2.50
C LEU A 74 15.08 -6.76 1.64
N LEU A 75 14.97 -6.53 0.34
CA LEU A 75 16.11 -6.47 -0.55
C LEU A 75 17.05 -5.32 -0.17
N GLY A 76 16.51 -4.09 0.00
CA GLY A 76 17.30 -2.94 0.42
C GLY A 76 17.97 -3.14 1.78
N LEU A 77 17.27 -3.76 2.73
CA LEU A 77 17.85 -4.11 4.03
C LEU A 77 19.04 -5.07 3.88
N GLN A 78 18.89 -6.12 3.06
CA GLN A 78 19.95 -7.09 2.84
C GLN A 78 21.15 -6.49 2.11
N GLU A 79 20.92 -5.66 1.09
CA GLU A 79 21.98 -4.97 0.34
C GLU A 79 22.78 -4.03 1.24
N ASN A 80 22.10 -3.21 2.04
CA ASN A 80 22.74 -2.29 2.98
C ASN A 80 23.52 -3.03 4.07
N LEU A 81 22.98 -4.14 4.58
CA LEU A 81 23.66 -4.97 5.58
C LEU A 81 24.94 -5.59 5.02
N ILE A 82 24.89 -6.15 3.81
CA ILE A 82 26.06 -6.71 3.14
C ILE A 82 27.12 -5.63 2.89
N TYR A 83 26.69 -4.42 2.52
CA TYR A 83 27.62 -3.31 2.32
C TYR A 83 28.34 -2.94 3.62
N LEU A 84 27.62 -2.80 4.73
CA LEU A 84 28.19 -2.48 6.04
C LEU A 84 29.13 -3.59 6.56
N GLU A 85 28.79 -4.86 6.34
CA GLU A 85 29.65 -5.99 6.71
C GLU A 85 30.94 -6.07 5.90
N ARG A 86 30.89 -5.73 4.59
CA ARG A 86 32.06 -5.74 3.72
C ARG A 86 33.00 -4.56 3.97
N ASN A 87 32.45 -3.40 4.29
CA ASN A 87 33.21 -2.19 4.56
C ASN A 87 33.37 -1.99 6.07
N ASP A 88 33.88 -3.02 6.76
CA ASP A 88 34.18 -2.94 8.17
C ASP A 88 35.26 -1.87 8.40
N MET A 89 34.85 -0.74 9.02
CA MET A 89 35.69 0.45 9.24
C MET A 89 36.93 0.14 10.11
N THR A 90 36.84 -0.90 10.93
CA THR A 90 37.97 -1.32 11.78
C THR A 90 39.11 -1.93 10.96
N SER A 91 38.81 -2.62 9.87
CA SER A 91 39.78 -3.20 8.95
C SER A 91 40.41 -2.16 8.04
N LEU A 92 39.63 -1.15 7.60
CA LEU A 92 40.10 -0.05 6.75
C LEU A 92 41.11 0.84 7.50
N ARG A 93 40.90 1.13 8.79
CA ARG A 93 41.82 1.92 9.61
C ARG A 93 43.21 1.25 9.81
N LYS A 94 43.24 -0.09 9.89
CA LYS A 94 44.50 -0.84 10.05
C LYS A 94 45.30 -0.95 8.74
N SER A 95 44.66 -0.80 7.58
CA SER A 95 45.30 -1.00 6.27
C SER A 95 45.89 0.25 5.65
N PHE A 96 45.49 1.43 6.07
CA PHE A 96 45.86 2.68 5.40
C PHE A 96 46.14 3.80 6.40
N SER A 97 47.30 4.42 6.27
CA SER A 97 47.61 5.78 6.74
C SER A 97 46.88 6.76 5.81
N LEU A 98 45.54 6.75 5.85
CA LEU A 98 44.72 7.56 4.97
C LEU A 98 44.55 8.98 5.52
N SER A 99 44.62 9.98 4.64
CA SER A 99 44.31 11.36 4.94
C SER A 99 42.92 11.49 5.60
N ASP A 100 42.79 12.33 6.61
CA ASP A 100 41.59 12.60 7.40
C ASP A 100 40.32 12.82 6.53
N ILE A 101 40.48 13.38 5.35
CA ILE A 101 39.41 13.65 4.39
C ILE A 101 38.75 12.36 3.87
N PHE A 102 39.52 11.32 3.57
CA PHE A 102 38.98 10.06 3.06
C PHE A 102 38.25 9.30 4.16
N PHE A 103 38.74 9.39 5.38
CA PHE A 103 38.11 8.81 6.54
C PHE A 103 36.74 9.45 6.84
N HIS A 104 36.67 10.80 6.82
CA HIS A 104 35.40 11.53 6.96
C HIS A 104 34.37 11.14 5.89
N LEU A 105 34.78 11.04 4.64
CA LEU A 105 33.90 10.65 3.53
C LEU A 105 33.35 9.22 3.69
N THR A 106 34.16 8.30 4.20
CA THR A 106 33.72 6.92 4.45
C THR A 106 32.79 6.82 5.64
N LEU A 107 32.99 7.62 6.69
CA LEU A 107 32.11 7.70 7.86
C LEU A 107 30.73 8.25 7.49
N GLU A 108 30.70 9.34 6.68
CA GLU A 108 29.46 9.94 6.18
C GLU A 108 28.64 8.92 5.37
N LYS A 109 29.26 8.21 4.41
CA LYS A 109 28.62 7.14 3.66
C LYS A 109 28.11 6.00 4.55
N THR A 110 28.86 5.63 5.54
CA THR A 110 28.44 4.57 6.48
C THR A 110 27.22 5.01 7.26
N ALA A 111 27.17 6.27 7.71
CA ALA A 111 26.01 6.83 8.40
C ALA A 111 24.77 6.92 7.49
N GLU A 112 24.94 7.32 6.23
CA GLU A 112 23.84 7.32 5.25
C GLU A 112 23.26 5.90 5.06
N ILE A 113 24.13 4.92 4.83
CA ILE A 113 23.70 3.54 4.60
C ILE A 113 23.07 2.94 5.86
N TRP A 114 23.59 3.27 7.05
CA TRP A 114 22.96 2.88 8.30
C TRP A 114 21.55 3.47 8.45
N ASN A 115 21.35 4.74 8.14
CA ASN A 115 20.05 5.37 8.15
C ASN A 115 19.08 4.70 7.15
N MET A 116 19.55 4.35 5.95
CA MET A 116 18.76 3.61 4.97
C MET A 116 18.39 2.21 5.47
N LEU A 117 19.32 1.51 6.12
CA LEU A 117 19.09 0.20 6.73
C LEU A 117 18.02 0.29 7.82
N GLN A 118 18.14 1.28 8.72
CA GLN A 118 17.14 1.52 9.77
C GLN A 118 15.76 1.82 9.20
N HIS A 119 15.70 2.60 8.13
CA HIS A 119 14.44 2.86 7.42
C HIS A 119 13.80 1.56 6.92
N HIS A 120 14.57 0.70 6.23
CA HIS A 120 14.06 -0.57 5.73
C HIS A 120 13.68 -1.53 6.87
N TYR A 121 14.47 -1.57 7.93
CA TYR A 121 14.21 -2.37 9.13
C TYR A 121 12.87 -2.01 9.76
N LYS A 122 12.59 -0.72 9.95
CA LYS A 122 11.33 -0.23 10.52
C LYS A 122 10.10 -0.71 9.74
N HIS A 123 10.20 -0.77 8.41
CA HIS A 123 9.09 -1.22 7.55
C HIS A 123 8.94 -2.75 7.44
N THR A 124 9.90 -3.50 7.94
CA THR A 124 9.92 -4.98 7.84
C THR A 124 10.14 -5.67 9.19
N ALA A 125 10.10 -4.94 10.30
CA ALA A 125 10.45 -5.45 11.64
C ALA A 125 9.66 -6.71 12.05
N GLU A 126 8.39 -6.81 11.64
CA GLU A 126 7.53 -7.96 11.95
C GLU A 126 7.73 -9.16 11.00
N ASN A 127 8.51 -8.98 9.93
CA ASN A 127 8.74 -10.05 8.97
C ASN A 127 9.72 -11.09 9.52
N PRO A 128 9.42 -12.41 9.41
CA PRO A 128 10.31 -13.48 9.92
C PRO A 128 11.73 -13.41 9.35
N ASN A 129 11.89 -13.03 8.08
CA ASN A 129 13.21 -12.89 7.46
C ASN A 129 14.03 -11.75 8.08
N THR A 130 13.38 -10.65 8.47
CA THR A 130 14.03 -9.53 9.18
C THR A 130 14.41 -9.95 10.59
N GLN A 131 13.58 -10.72 11.28
CA GLN A 131 13.90 -11.26 12.60
C GLN A 131 15.15 -12.17 12.57
N ALA A 132 15.32 -12.98 11.53
CA ALA A 132 16.51 -13.80 11.34
C ALA A 132 17.80 -12.95 11.15
N LEU A 133 17.69 -11.75 10.62
CA LEU A 133 18.81 -10.82 10.40
C LEU A 133 19.11 -9.94 11.63
N LYS A 134 18.28 -9.95 12.66
CA LYS A 134 18.39 -9.06 13.82
C LYS A 134 19.76 -9.10 14.48
N HIS A 135 20.32 -10.29 14.68
CA HIS A 135 21.65 -10.45 15.29
C HIS A 135 22.75 -9.77 14.44
N ARG A 136 22.68 -9.92 13.11
CA ARG A 136 23.65 -9.30 12.19
C ARG A 136 23.54 -7.78 12.22
N ILE A 137 22.31 -7.24 12.27
CA ILE A 137 22.04 -5.80 12.38
C ILE A 137 22.60 -5.24 13.68
N SER A 138 22.35 -5.90 14.83
CA SER A 138 22.92 -5.49 16.13
C SER A 138 24.45 -5.57 16.16
N SER A 139 25.04 -6.56 15.51
CA SER A 139 26.51 -6.65 15.39
C SER A 139 27.09 -5.49 14.57
N CYS A 140 26.44 -5.09 13.47
CA CYS A 140 26.86 -3.93 12.69
C CYS A 140 26.69 -2.62 13.49
N GLU A 141 25.59 -2.47 14.22
CA GLU A 141 25.34 -1.33 15.09
C GLU A 141 26.46 -1.14 16.12
N GLN A 142 26.81 -2.21 16.83
CA GLN A 142 27.87 -2.18 17.83
C GLN A 142 29.22 -1.78 17.21
N LYS A 143 29.57 -2.32 16.06
CA LYS A 143 30.83 -1.98 15.38
C LYS A 143 30.86 -0.50 14.93
N ILE A 144 29.75 0.04 14.43
CA ILE A 144 29.65 1.44 14.05
C ILE A 144 29.83 2.33 15.29
N MET A 145 29.16 2.02 16.40
CA MET A 145 29.26 2.76 17.65
C MET A 145 30.68 2.74 18.20
N GLU A 146 31.33 1.56 18.30
CA GLU A 146 32.72 1.42 18.75
C GLU A 146 33.68 2.23 17.88
N THR A 147 33.46 2.27 16.56
CA THR A 147 34.28 3.06 15.64
C THR A 147 34.10 4.56 15.88
N MET A 148 32.86 5.02 16.08
CA MET A 148 32.56 6.43 16.37
C MET A 148 33.15 6.87 17.71
N GLU A 149 33.04 6.04 18.76
CA GLU A 149 33.61 6.30 20.09
C GLU A 149 35.12 6.42 20.02
N ASN A 150 35.81 5.47 19.37
CA ASN A 150 37.25 5.51 19.20
C ASN A 150 37.73 6.75 18.44
N ASN A 151 37.01 7.16 17.40
CA ASN A 151 37.33 8.37 16.63
C ASN A 151 37.17 9.65 17.47
N LEU A 152 36.13 9.69 18.31
CA LEU A 152 35.91 10.83 19.21
C LEU A 152 37.03 10.93 20.25
N ILE A 153 37.46 9.80 20.82
CA ILE A 153 38.56 9.73 21.79
C ILE A 153 39.88 10.21 21.15
N ASP A 154 40.18 9.75 19.94
CA ASP A 154 41.38 10.16 19.21
C ASP A 154 41.39 11.66 18.90
N ALA A 155 40.24 12.21 18.41
CA ALA A 155 40.11 13.63 18.13
C ALA A 155 40.26 14.52 19.39
N LEU A 156 39.76 14.05 20.53
CA LEU A 156 39.95 14.77 21.81
C LEU A 156 41.40 14.65 22.35
N GLY A 157 42.04 13.49 22.14
CA GLY A 157 43.44 13.29 22.55
C GLY A 157 44.45 14.10 21.72
N GLU A 158 44.15 14.40 20.46
CA GLU A 158 44.96 15.29 19.60
C GLU A 158 44.87 16.75 20.03
N GLN A 159 43.72 17.21 20.54
CA GLN A 159 43.56 18.59 21.05
C GLN A 159 44.38 18.84 22.32
N ASP A 160 44.47 17.88 23.23
CA ASP A 160 45.28 18.01 24.46
C ASP A 160 46.79 18.08 24.17
N ASN A 161 47.28 17.43 23.11
CA ASN A 161 48.69 17.49 22.72
C ASN A 161 49.09 18.75 21.92
N GLY A 162 48.16 19.50 21.40
CA GLY A 162 48.41 20.73 20.63
C GLY A 162 48.59 21.99 21.45
N GLU A 163 48.15 22.05 22.70
CA GLU A 163 48.25 23.22 23.58
C GLU A 163 49.58 23.33 24.37
N PHE A 164 50.43 22.32 24.34
CA PHE A 164 51.72 22.30 25.12
C PHE A 164 52.97 22.70 24.32
N VAL A 165 52.84 23.17 23.08
CA VAL A 165 54.04 23.56 22.25
C VAL A 165 54.10 25.06 21.96
N THR A 166 53.52 25.92 22.79
CA THR A 166 53.72 27.37 22.68
C THR A 166 54.03 27.96 24.07
N LEU A 167 55.29 27.76 24.54
CA LEU A 167 56.01 28.61 25.50
C LEU A 167 57.47 28.71 25.12
#